data_312fab5530670282669c03a718ed1a16
#
_entry.id   312fab5530670282669c03a718ed1a16
#
_cell.length_a   1.000
_cell.length_b   1.000
_cell.length_c   1.000
_cell.angle_alpha   90.00
_cell.angle_beta   90.00
_cell.angle_gamma   90.00
#
_symmetry.space_group_name_H-M   'P 1'
#
loop_
_entity.id
_entity.type
_entity.pdbx_description
1 polymer ?
#
loop_
_entity_poly.entity_id
_entity_poly.type
_entity_poly.pdbx_seq_one_letter_code
_entity_poly.pdbx_strand_id
1 'polypeptide(L)'
;MPLKIISKAAQNFVDRFKVEDLATTSADLRPWLHSDFGRYLHDRELEVLKRHYADLPGYRFLRLGLSEDIQTLDCFKHIHRLSLHPSESNGAHGALANYRELPLMSETIDVMLLQHALEFSQTPKAVLAEASRVVMPGGHLLLCIFNPFGPMGVAKFPMQLFSSKPQFKYHNLRLGRVTDWLSLLNFHVEGIAHGAYNFPFGKQPNNQQVANKSTWEQICEKRRIPLGNFYMIHAVKRVPRGIRGSGKAWRAATTKSYRVTEGLKSTVIKK
;
A
#
# COMPACT_ATOMS: atom_id res chain seq x y z
N MET A 1 -45.98 14.22 6.69
CA MET A 1 -44.88 14.82 5.90
C MET A 1 -43.53 15.01 6.66
N PRO A 2 -43.43 15.27 7.97
CA PRO A 2 -42.15 15.53 8.65
C PRO A 2 -41.22 14.34 8.76
N LEU A 3 -41.73 13.13 8.92
CA LEU A 3 -40.90 11.90 9.07
C LEU A 3 -40.03 11.55 7.84
N LYS A 4 -40.49 11.84 6.61
CA LYS A 4 -39.69 11.62 5.37
C LYS A 4 -38.53 12.61 5.25
N ILE A 5 -38.67 13.82 5.73
CA ILE A 5 -37.63 14.87 5.70
C ILE A 5 -36.53 14.53 6.71
N ILE A 6 -36.89 14.09 7.90
CA ILE A 6 -35.95 13.64 8.95
C ILE A 6 -35.18 12.39 8.48
N SER A 7 -35.85 11.44 7.84
CA SER A 7 -35.21 10.26 7.26
C SER A 7 -34.20 10.64 6.16
N LYS A 8 -34.54 11.58 5.26
CA LYS A 8 -33.65 12.03 4.19
C LYS A 8 -32.44 12.81 4.72
N ALA A 9 -32.63 13.64 5.74
CA ALA A 9 -31.53 14.35 6.40
C ALA A 9 -30.59 13.40 7.15
N ALA A 10 -31.13 12.39 7.83
CA ALA A 10 -30.35 11.35 8.50
C ALA A 10 -29.57 10.50 7.48
N GLN A 11 -30.20 10.14 6.36
CA GLN A 11 -29.55 9.41 5.27
C GLN A 11 -28.38 10.21 4.69
N ASN A 12 -28.63 11.48 4.34
CA ASN A 12 -27.59 12.38 3.84
C ASN A 12 -26.45 12.58 4.84
N PHE A 13 -26.72 12.53 6.14
CA PHE A 13 -25.70 12.59 7.17
C PHE A 13 -24.84 11.31 7.20
N VAL A 14 -25.47 10.14 7.14
CA VAL A 14 -24.77 8.84 7.08
C VAL A 14 -23.92 8.73 5.82
N ASP A 15 -24.44 9.18 4.66
CA ASP A 15 -23.74 9.12 3.37
C ASP A 15 -22.45 9.98 3.34
N ARG A 16 -22.36 11.01 4.20
CA ARG A 16 -21.12 11.81 4.35
C ARG A 16 -19.94 11.00 4.92
N PHE A 17 -20.23 9.95 5.68
CA PHE A 17 -19.21 9.10 6.30
C PHE A 17 -18.94 7.83 5.50
N LYS A 18 -19.77 7.54 4.50
CA LYS A 18 -19.62 6.34 3.68
C LYS A 18 -18.55 6.56 2.62
N VAL A 19 -17.61 5.62 2.55
CA VAL A 19 -16.64 5.56 1.46
C VAL A 19 -17.33 5.00 0.23
N GLU A 20 -17.25 5.71 -0.87
CA GLU A 20 -17.83 5.33 -2.16
C GLU A 20 -16.94 4.30 -2.88
N ASP A 21 -17.38 3.83 -4.06
CA ASP A 21 -16.53 2.97 -4.87
C ASP A 21 -15.25 3.69 -5.30
N LEU A 22 -14.15 2.94 -5.40
CA LEU A 22 -12.83 3.51 -5.64
C LEU A 22 -12.75 4.23 -7.00
N ALA A 23 -13.44 3.70 -8.02
CA ALA A 23 -13.48 4.33 -9.33
C ALA A 23 -14.15 5.70 -9.30
N THR A 24 -15.33 5.79 -8.67
CA THR A 24 -16.06 7.06 -8.47
C THR A 24 -15.23 8.03 -7.62
N THR A 25 -14.71 7.55 -6.49
CA THR A 25 -13.91 8.36 -5.57
C THR A 25 -12.67 8.94 -6.26
N SER A 26 -11.97 8.16 -7.08
CA SER A 26 -10.78 8.63 -7.78
C SER A 26 -11.10 9.73 -8.80
N ALA A 27 -12.22 9.61 -9.50
CA ALA A 27 -12.67 10.65 -10.44
C ALA A 27 -13.02 11.97 -9.70
N ASP A 28 -13.72 11.86 -8.58
CA ASP A 28 -14.12 13.02 -7.77
C ASP A 28 -12.96 13.70 -7.05
N LEU A 29 -11.91 12.95 -6.72
CA LEU A 29 -10.71 13.47 -6.07
C LEU A 29 -9.76 14.19 -7.03
N ARG A 30 -9.89 13.99 -8.33
CA ARG A 30 -8.98 14.55 -9.34
C ARG A 30 -8.79 16.06 -9.22
N PRO A 31 -9.85 16.91 -9.10
CA PRO A 31 -9.67 18.35 -8.93
C PRO A 31 -8.89 18.70 -7.65
N TRP A 32 -9.13 17.95 -6.57
CA TRP A 32 -8.41 18.16 -5.31
C TRP A 32 -6.94 17.75 -5.38
N LEU A 33 -6.63 16.66 -6.04
CA LEU A 33 -5.23 16.24 -6.26
C LEU A 33 -4.43 17.30 -7.03
N HIS A 34 -5.07 18.05 -7.91
CA HIS A 34 -4.45 19.16 -8.64
C HIS A 34 -4.49 20.51 -7.88
N SER A 35 -5.08 20.57 -6.69
CA SER A 35 -5.02 21.75 -5.83
C SER A 35 -3.60 21.97 -5.28
N ASP A 36 -3.34 23.17 -4.75
CA ASP A 36 -2.05 23.48 -4.15
C ASP A 36 -1.69 22.54 -3.00
N PHE A 37 -2.69 22.16 -2.19
CA PHE A 37 -2.45 21.22 -1.10
C PHE A 37 -2.24 19.78 -1.59
N GLY A 38 -3.00 19.34 -2.59
CA GLY A 38 -2.81 18.02 -3.22
C GLY A 38 -1.42 17.89 -3.83
N ARG A 39 -0.97 18.91 -4.57
CA ARG A 39 0.40 18.96 -5.13
C ARG A 39 1.46 18.96 -4.04
N TYR A 40 1.30 19.78 -3.00
CA TYR A 40 2.21 19.78 -1.85
C TYR A 40 2.34 18.38 -1.22
N LEU A 41 1.23 17.69 -0.97
CA LEU A 41 1.25 16.32 -0.43
C LEU A 41 2.03 15.39 -1.35
N HIS A 42 1.71 15.42 -2.63
CA HIS A 42 2.34 14.58 -3.64
C HIS A 42 3.86 14.81 -3.72
N ASP A 43 4.31 16.07 -3.73
CA ASP A 43 5.74 16.42 -3.75
C ASP A 43 6.47 15.87 -2.51
N ARG A 44 5.83 15.91 -1.34
CA ARG A 44 6.39 15.34 -0.10
C ARG A 44 6.43 13.81 -0.11
N GLU A 45 5.44 13.17 -0.71
CA GLU A 45 5.44 11.72 -0.93
C GLU A 45 6.57 11.30 -1.87
N LEU A 46 6.73 12.02 -2.99
CA LEU A 46 7.83 11.81 -3.93
C LEU A 46 9.20 11.97 -3.26
N GLU A 47 9.34 12.97 -2.40
CA GLU A 47 10.59 13.18 -1.66
C GLU A 47 10.93 11.99 -0.75
N VAL A 48 9.94 11.45 -0.01
CA VAL A 48 10.12 10.28 0.85
C VAL A 48 10.43 9.04 0.00
N LEU A 49 9.72 8.84 -1.11
CA LEU A 49 9.97 7.73 -2.04
C LEU A 49 11.38 7.78 -2.62
N LYS A 50 11.81 8.94 -3.13
CA LYS A 50 13.15 9.13 -3.70
C LYS A 50 14.25 8.92 -2.65
N ARG A 51 14.05 9.40 -1.43
CA ARG A 51 15.07 9.37 -0.39
C ARG A 51 15.28 7.96 0.18
N HIS A 52 14.21 7.17 0.31
CA HIS A 52 14.27 5.93 1.07
C HIS A 52 14.03 4.66 0.24
N TYR A 53 13.37 4.76 -0.92
CA TYR A 53 12.85 3.58 -1.61
C TYR A 53 13.18 3.51 -3.11
N ALA A 54 13.89 4.50 -3.66
CA ALA A 54 14.23 4.55 -5.09
C ALA A 54 15.09 3.36 -5.56
N ASP A 55 15.91 2.82 -4.67
CA ASP A 55 16.89 1.77 -4.95
C ASP A 55 16.48 0.39 -4.43
N LEU A 56 15.16 0.16 -4.20
CA LEU A 56 14.68 -1.17 -3.82
C LEU A 56 15.00 -2.18 -4.93
N PRO A 57 15.44 -3.40 -4.55
CA PRO A 57 15.81 -4.42 -5.53
C PRO A 57 14.59 -4.97 -6.25
N GLY A 58 14.74 -5.32 -7.53
CA GLY A 58 13.71 -5.94 -8.34
C GLY A 58 13.72 -5.49 -9.80
N TYR A 59 12.92 -6.15 -10.61
CA TYR A 59 12.75 -5.84 -12.04
C TYR A 59 11.41 -5.19 -12.34
N ARG A 60 10.36 -5.55 -11.59
CA ARG A 60 8.96 -5.17 -11.85
C ARG A 60 8.43 -4.32 -10.71
N PHE A 61 8.12 -3.10 -11.04
CA PHE A 61 7.47 -2.15 -10.14
C PHE A 61 6.02 -1.94 -10.56
N LEU A 62 5.09 -2.04 -9.61
CA LEU A 62 3.68 -1.77 -9.82
C LEU A 62 3.19 -0.67 -8.87
N ARG A 63 2.58 0.36 -9.44
CA ARG A 63 1.87 1.39 -8.69
C ARG A 63 0.37 1.20 -8.80
N LEU A 64 -0.32 1.19 -7.67
CA LEU A 64 -1.77 1.31 -7.54
C LEU A 64 -2.08 2.66 -6.92
N GLY A 65 -2.54 3.62 -7.71
CA GLY A 65 -2.78 4.99 -7.27
C GLY A 65 -4.19 5.48 -7.59
N LEU A 66 -4.60 6.61 -7.04
CA LEU A 66 -5.91 7.24 -7.33
C LEU A 66 -5.90 8.04 -8.63
N SER A 67 -4.73 8.46 -9.09
CA SER A 67 -4.56 9.25 -10.29
C SER A 67 -3.38 8.76 -11.11
N GLU A 68 -3.35 9.13 -12.37
CA GLU A 68 -2.15 8.99 -13.19
C GLU A 68 -1.05 9.89 -12.64
N ASP A 69 0.14 9.32 -12.50
CA ASP A 69 1.29 10.04 -12.04
C ASP A 69 2.57 9.36 -12.53
N ILE A 70 3.16 9.98 -13.54
CA ILE A 70 4.40 9.53 -14.14
C ILE A 70 5.58 9.82 -13.20
N GLN A 71 5.53 10.92 -12.45
CA GLN A 71 6.64 11.35 -11.60
C GLN A 71 6.95 10.32 -10.51
N THR A 72 5.92 9.65 -9.97
CA THR A 72 6.12 8.54 -9.03
C THR A 72 6.81 7.36 -9.69
N LEU A 73 6.45 7.01 -10.93
CA LEU A 73 7.10 5.93 -11.67
C LEU A 73 8.58 6.25 -11.92
N ASP A 74 8.91 7.49 -12.23
CA ASP A 74 10.28 7.93 -12.51
C ASP A 74 11.17 7.96 -11.27
N CYS A 75 10.60 7.90 -10.07
CA CYS A 75 11.37 7.75 -8.84
C CYS A 75 12.09 6.40 -8.74
N PHE A 76 11.57 5.37 -9.41
CA PHE A 76 12.05 4.00 -9.29
C PHE A 76 12.91 3.58 -10.49
N LYS A 77 14.02 2.87 -10.24
CA LYS A 77 14.98 2.44 -11.26
C LYS A 77 14.64 1.10 -11.90
N HIS A 78 13.47 0.54 -11.62
CA HIS A 78 13.03 -0.75 -12.15
C HIS A 78 12.86 -0.72 -13.67
N ILE A 79 13.20 -1.83 -14.33
CA ILE A 79 13.12 -1.96 -15.80
C ILE A 79 11.67 -1.90 -16.27
N HIS A 80 10.79 -2.64 -15.60
CA HIS A 80 9.35 -2.67 -15.91
C HIS A 80 8.59 -1.92 -14.84
N ARG A 81 8.05 -0.76 -15.21
CA ARG A 81 7.26 0.10 -14.33
C ARG A 81 5.86 0.20 -14.88
N LEU A 82 4.88 -0.25 -14.09
CA LEU A 82 3.46 -0.26 -14.42
C LEU A 82 2.68 0.59 -13.44
N SER A 83 1.67 1.31 -13.94
CA SER A 83 0.69 1.99 -13.10
C SER A 83 -0.70 1.49 -13.47
N LEU A 84 -1.50 1.16 -12.45
CA LEU A 84 -2.91 0.83 -12.61
C LEU A 84 -3.74 1.90 -11.91
N HIS A 85 -4.91 2.19 -12.51
CA HIS A 85 -5.85 3.20 -12.04
C HIS A 85 -7.25 2.60 -11.90
N PRO A 86 -8.07 3.06 -10.95
CA PRO A 86 -9.41 2.52 -10.75
C PRO A 86 -10.45 3.13 -11.70
N SER A 87 -10.19 4.27 -12.32
CA SER A 87 -11.11 4.98 -13.23
C SER A 87 -10.38 5.46 -14.48
N GLU A 88 -11.15 5.64 -15.58
CA GLU A 88 -10.60 6.22 -16.81
C GLU A 88 -10.03 7.62 -16.56
N SER A 89 -8.88 7.86 -17.15
CA SER A 89 -8.22 9.16 -17.22
C SER A 89 -7.86 9.48 -18.66
N ASN A 90 -7.84 10.76 -19.01
CA ASN A 90 -7.52 11.21 -20.37
C ASN A 90 -6.01 11.07 -20.73
N GLY A 91 -5.21 10.51 -19.83
CA GLY A 91 -3.78 10.26 -20.02
C GLY A 91 -3.52 8.81 -20.45
N ALA A 92 -2.52 8.61 -21.31
CA ALA A 92 -2.21 7.33 -21.94
C ALA A 92 -1.29 6.40 -21.12
N HIS A 93 -1.01 6.69 -19.84
CA HIS A 93 0.12 6.08 -19.11
C HIS A 93 -0.29 5.08 -18.01
N GLY A 94 -1.36 4.33 -18.19
CA GLY A 94 -1.76 3.32 -17.22
C GLY A 94 -2.87 2.43 -17.75
N ALA A 95 -3.13 1.35 -17.05
CA ALA A 95 -4.25 0.46 -17.34
C ALA A 95 -5.31 0.55 -16.24
N LEU A 96 -6.56 0.32 -16.62
CA LEU A 96 -7.68 0.24 -15.69
C LEU A 96 -7.66 -1.10 -14.97
N ALA A 97 -7.85 -1.08 -13.66
CA ALA A 97 -7.99 -2.29 -12.88
C ALA A 97 -8.84 -2.10 -11.64
N ASN A 98 -9.58 -3.14 -11.29
CA ASN A 98 -10.18 -3.28 -9.99
C ASN A 98 -9.12 -3.76 -8.99
N TYR A 99 -8.85 -2.98 -7.96
CA TYR A 99 -7.79 -3.31 -6.99
C TYR A 99 -8.12 -4.50 -6.09
N ARG A 100 -9.36 -5.00 -6.13
CA ARG A 100 -9.76 -6.25 -5.46
C ARG A 100 -9.48 -7.49 -6.29
N GLU A 101 -9.28 -7.32 -7.61
CA GLU A 101 -9.04 -8.40 -8.57
C GLU A 101 -8.09 -7.88 -9.65
N LEU A 102 -6.79 -7.92 -9.39
CA LEU A 102 -5.79 -7.43 -10.31
C LEU A 102 -5.61 -8.42 -11.48
N PRO A 103 -5.53 -7.93 -12.73
CA PRO A 103 -5.32 -8.79 -13.91
C PRO A 103 -3.86 -9.26 -14.01
N LEU A 104 -3.29 -9.72 -12.90
CA LEU A 104 -1.90 -10.14 -12.78
C LEU A 104 -1.83 -11.52 -12.11
N MET A 105 -0.86 -12.32 -12.54
CA MET A 105 -0.58 -13.61 -11.91
C MET A 105 -0.04 -13.41 -10.48
N SER A 106 -0.23 -14.43 -9.64
CA SER A 106 0.33 -14.45 -8.29
C SER A 106 1.85 -14.39 -8.34
N GLU A 107 2.45 -13.71 -7.34
CA GLU A 107 3.90 -13.71 -7.13
C GLU A 107 4.73 -13.23 -8.32
N THR A 108 4.23 -12.19 -9.03
CA THR A 108 4.90 -11.67 -10.22
C THR A 108 5.55 -10.30 -10.03
N ILE A 109 5.23 -9.57 -8.98
CA ILE A 109 5.71 -8.19 -8.76
C ILE A 109 6.75 -8.17 -7.64
N ASP A 110 7.89 -7.55 -7.92
CA ASP A 110 9.00 -7.39 -6.96
C ASP A 110 8.74 -6.26 -5.97
N VAL A 111 8.29 -5.10 -6.47
CA VAL A 111 7.98 -3.93 -5.66
C VAL A 111 6.60 -3.39 -6.03
N MET A 112 5.73 -3.23 -5.03
CA MET A 112 4.39 -2.67 -5.22
C MET A 112 4.21 -1.45 -4.32
N LEU A 113 3.68 -0.36 -4.90
CA LEU A 113 3.28 0.85 -4.18
C LEU A 113 1.75 0.99 -4.22
N LEU A 114 1.10 0.97 -3.06
CA LEU A 114 -0.28 1.39 -2.88
C LEU A 114 -0.28 2.84 -2.39
N GLN A 115 -0.62 3.78 -3.27
CA GLN A 115 -0.66 5.21 -2.97
C GLN A 115 -2.10 5.65 -2.79
N HIS A 116 -2.51 5.83 -1.53
CA HIS A 116 -3.87 6.20 -1.11
C HIS A 116 -4.98 5.23 -1.56
N ALA A 117 -4.60 4.04 -2.01
CA ALA A 117 -5.54 3.05 -2.55
C ALA A 117 -6.35 2.34 -1.45
N LEU A 118 -5.81 2.21 -0.24
CA LEU A 118 -6.46 1.47 0.85
C LEU A 118 -7.56 2.29 1.53
N GLU A 119 -7.25 3.49 1.96
CA GLU A 119 -8.18 4.31 2.74
C GLU A 119 -9.38 4.80 1.94
N PHE A 120 -9.25 4.94 0.62
CA PHE A 120 -10.37 5.29 -0.26
C PHE A 120 -11.11 4.08 -0.82
N SER A 121 -10.66 2.86 -0.57
CA SER A 121 -11.38 1.65 -0.97
C SER A 121 -12.50 1.32 0.01
N GLN A 122 -13.66 0.86 -0.48
CA GLN A 122 -14.73 0.31 0.35
C GLN A 122 -14.27 -0.93 1.13
N THR A 123 -13.35 -1.69 0.58
CA THR A 123 -12.87 -2.97 1.14
C THR A 123 -11.34 -3.01 1.22
N PRO A 124 -10.71 -2.21 2.11
CA PRO A 124 -9.25 -2.08 2.17
C PRO A 124 -8.54 -3.42 2.43
N LYS A 125 -9.16 -4.32 3.19
CA LYS A 125 -8.60 -5.66 3.43
C LYS A 125 -8.54 -6.52 2.18
N ALA A 126 -9.54 -6.45 1.30
CA ALA A 126 -9.55 -7.18 0.05
C ALA A 126 -8.45 -6.66 -0.90
N VAL A 127 -8.30 -5.33 -1.00
CA VAL A 127 -7.21 -4.71 -1.77
C VAL A 127 -5.84 -5.13 -1.24
N LEU A 128 -5.64 -5.13 0.07
CA LEU A 128 -4.37 -5.54 0.66
C LEU A 128 -4.10 -7.05 0.47
N ALA A 129 -5.12 -7.90 0.56
CA ALA A 129 -5.00 -9.33 0.30
C ALA A 129 -4.62 -9.60 -1.16
N GLU A 130 -5.22 -8.87 -2.10
CA GLU A 130 -4.92 -8.98 -3.52
C GLU A 130 -3.50 -8.48 -3.84
N ALA A 131 -3.08 -7.37 -3.25
CA ALA A 131 -1.70 -6.90 -3.32
C ALA A 131 -0.73 -7.97 -2.80
N SER A 132 -1.08 -8.62 -1.68
CA SER A 132 -0.29 -9.72 -1.12
C SER A 132 -0.19 -10.91 -2.09
N ARG A 133 -1.26 -11.24 -2.82
CA ARG A 133 -1.25 -12.33 -3.80
C ARG A 133 -0.25 -12.07 -4.93
N VAL A 134 -0.21 -10.83 -5.41
CA VAL A 134 0.57 -10.44 -6.59
C VAL A 134 2.04 -10.18 -6.26
N VAL A 135 2.36 -9.70 -5.06
CA VAL A 135 3.74 -9.49 -4.61
C VAL A 135 4.43 -10.84 -4.41
N MET A 136 5.62 -10.99 -4.98
CA MET A 136 6.42 -12.21 -4.88
C MET A 136 6.98 -12.45 -3.46
N PRO A 137 7.34 -13.67 -3.11
CA PRO A 137 8.12 -13.95 -1.90
C PRO A 137 9.44 -13.17 -1.87
N GLY A 138 9.69 -12.46 -0.77
CA GLY A 138 10.83 -11.55 -0.67
C GLY A 138 10.61 -10.19 -1.33
N GLY A 139 9.47 -9.99 -2.00
CA GLY A 139 9.12 -8.72 -2.63
C GLY A 139 8.71 -7.64 -1.60
N HIS A 140 8.74 -6.41 -2.05
CA HIS A 140 8.53 -5.21 -1.25
C HIS A 140 7.14 -4.63 -1.48
N LEU A 141 6.48 -4.24 -0.40
CA LEU A 141 5.21 -3.53 -0.40
C LEU A 141 5.38 -2.18 0.27
N LEU A 142 5.08 -1.11 -0.47
CA LEU A 142 5.05 0.25 0.02
C LEU A 142 3.60 0.70 0.14
N LEU A 143 3.20 1.18 1.31
CA LEU A 143 1.86 1.71 1.57
C LEU A 143 1.97 3.18 1.93
N CYS A 144 1.40 4.07 1.12
CA CYS A 144 1.24 5.49 1.44
C CYS A 144 -0.22 5.73 1.83
N ILE A 145 -0.46 6.16 3.06
CA ILE A 145 -1.79 6.26 3.67
C ILE A 145 -1.89 7.56 4.47
N PHE A 146 -3.05 8.22 4.44
CA PHE A 146 -3.30 9.39 5.27
C PHE A 146 -3.28 9.06 6.75
N ASN A 147 -2.57 9.90 7.50
CA ASN A 147 -2.45 9.75 8.93
C ASN A 147 -3.68 10.35 9.65
N PRO A 148 -4.46 9.53 10.39
CA PRO A 148 -5.61 10.06 11.14
C PRO A 148 -5.24 11.09 12.20
N PHE A 149 -3.99 11.08 12.66
CA PHE A 149 -3.47 11.99 13.69
C PHE A 149 -2.68 13.18 13.11
N GLY A 150 -2.51 13.22 11.79
CA GLY A 150 -1.91 14.36 11.10
C GLY A 150 -2.88 15.54 10.94
N PRO A 151 -2.39 16.71 10.52
CA PRO A 151 -3.21 17.92 10.36
C PRO A 151 -4.45 17.71 9.50
N MET A 152 -4.34 16.97 8.38
CA MET A 152 -5.47 16.63 7.52
C MET A 152 -6.45 15.66 8.18
N GLY A 153 -5.94 14.66 8.92
CA GLY A 153 -6.77 13.69 9.63
C GLY A 153 -7.59 14.33 10.75
N VAL A 154 -6.99 15.26 11.49
CA VAL A 154 -7.68 16.05 12.51
C VAL A 154 -8.71 16.99 11.89
N ALA A 155 -8.37 17.69 10.80
CA ALA A 155 -9.28 18.57 10.07
C ALA A 155 -10.44 17.83 9.40
N LYS A 156 -10.28 16.56 9.08
CA LYS A 156 -11.32 15.73 8.44
C LYS A 156 -12.61 15.71 9.23
N PHE A 157 -12.54 15.48 10.56
CA PHE A 157 -13.73 15.31 11.38
C PHE A 157 -14.67 16.52 11.33
N PRO A 158 -14.25 17.76 11.62
CA PRO A 158 -15.12 18.92 11.48
C PRO A 158 -15.54 19.14 10.02
N MET A 159 -14.66 18.88 9.05
CA MET A 159 -15.00 19.06 7.64
C MET A 159 -16.08 18.10 7.15
N GLN A 160 -16.12 16.86 7.63
CA GLN A 160 -17.21 15.93 7.31
C GLN A 160 -18.58 16.38 7.84
N LEU A 161 -18.62 17.13 8.93
CA LEU A 161 -19.87 17.67 9.48
C LEU A 161 -20.43 18.80 8.60
N PHE A 162 -19.55 19.66 8.06
CA PHE A 162 -19.95 20.87 7.32
C PHE A 162 -19.83 20.75 5.80
N SER A 163 -19.13 19.75 5.28
CA SER A 163 -18.83 19.60 3.86
C SER A 163 -18.92 18.14 3.42
N SER A 164 -19.46 17.93 2.22
CA SER A 164 -19.51 16.60 1.56
C SER A 164 -18.33 16.37 0.60
N LYS A 165 -17.23 17.11 0.76
CA LYS A 165 -16.09 17.05 -0.16
C LYS A 165 -15.44 15.65 -0.14
N PRO A 166 -15.09 15.07 -1.31
CA PRO A 166 -14.61 13.69 -1.44
C PRO A 166 -13.29 13.46 -0.72
N GLN A 167 -12.40 14.46 -0.63
CA GLN A 167 -11.10 14.34 0.04
C GLN A 167 -11.18 14.05 1.55
N PHE A 168 -12.37 14.17 2.17
CA PHE A 168 -12.59 13.82 3.57
C PHE A 168 -13.35 12.51 3.76
N LYS A 169 -13.78 11.84 2.67
CA LYS A 169 -14.51 10.56 2.69
C LYS A 169 -13.54 9.38 2.53
N TYR A 170 -12.80 9.06 3.57
CA TYR A 170 -11.87 7.91 3.57
C TYR A 170 -11.85 7.20 4.91
N HIS A 171 -11.36 5.96 4.93
CA HIS A 171 -11.21 5.20 6.18
C HIS A 171 -10.06 5.72 7.04
N ASN A 172 -10.31 5.89 8.35
CA ASN A 172 -9.27 6.21 9.30
C ASN A 172 -8.43 4.96 9.60
N LEU A 173 -7.45 4.68 8.76
CA LEU A 173 -6.54 3.56 8.94
C LEU A 173 -5.43 3.99 9.89
N ARG A 174 -5.43 3.44 11.11
CA ARG A 174 -4.35 3.67 12.09
C ARG A 174 -3.17 2.75 11.76
N LEU A 175 -1.97 3.25 11.95
CA LEU A 175 -0.72 2.53 11.69
C LEU A 175 -0.73 1.11 12.30
N GLY A 176 -1.05 0.97 13.60
CA GLY A 176 -1.11 -0.34 14.26
C GLY A 176 -2.07 -1.33 13.60
N ARG A 177 -3.27 -0.87 13.16
CA ARG A 177 -4.21 -1.74 12.46
C ARG A 177 -3.66 -2.22 11.11
N VAL A 178 -2.98 -1.36 10.37
CA VAL A 178 -2.39 -1.73 9.06
C VAL A 178 -1.24 -2.69 9.27
N THR A 179 -0.39 -2.48 10.27
CA THR A 179 0.71 -3.40 10.60
C THR A 179 0.20 -4.77 11.05
N ASP A 180 -0.92 -4.83 11.80
CA ASP A 180 -1.57 -6.11 12.15
C ASP A 180 -2.04 -6.86 10.90
N TRP A 181 -2.69 -6.16 9.94
CA TRP A 181 -3.10 -6.78 8.69
C TRP A 181 -1.93 -7.26 7.86
N LEU A 182 -0.84 -6.51 7.80
CA LEU A 182 0.39 -6.90 7.11
C LEU A 182 0.98 -8.17 7.72
N SER A 183 1.03 -8.28 9.04
CA SER A 183 1.55 -9.46 9.73
C SER A 183 0.72 -10.72 9.43
N LEU A 184 -0.62 -10.59 9.36
CA LEU A 184 -1.51 -11.70 8.97
C LEU A 184 -1.30 -12.17 7.52
N LEU A 185 -0.80 -11.29 6.64
CA LEU A 185 -0.47 -11.58 5.25
C LEU A 185 1.01 -11.97 5.05
N ASN A 186 1.73 -12.30 6.13
CA ASN A 186 3.14 -12.66 6.13
C ASN A 186 4.09 -11.53 5.67
N PHE A 187 3.71 -10.28 5.82
CA PHE A 187 4.61 -9.15 5.63
C PHE A 187 5.29 -8.76 6.94
N HIS A 188 6.58 -8.51 6.85
CA HIS A 188 7.37 -7.92 7.93
C HIS A 188 7.62 -6.45 7.64
N VAL A 189 7.26 -5.57 8.56
CA VAL A 189 7.50 -4.13 8.44
C VAL A 189 8.97 -3.83 8.71
N GLU A 190 9.65 -3.28 7.71
CA GLU A 190 11.07 -2.90 7.76
C GLU A 190 11.25 -1.42 8.15
N GLY A 191 10.30 -0.57 7.78
CA GLY A 191 10.40 0.86 8.05
C GLY A 191 9.10 1.61 7.96
N ILE A 192 9.05 2.73 8.66
CA ILE A 192 7.92 3.67 8.64
C ILE A 192 8.48 5.08 8.50
N ALA A 193 7.95 5.84 7.56
CA ALA A 193 8.25 7.25 7.37
C ALA A 193 6.98 8.09 7.50
N HIS A 194 7.11 9.31 7.97
CA HIS A 194 6.04 10.31 8.03
C HIS A 194 6.44 11.53 7.24
N GLY A 195 5.46 12.23 6.65
CA GLY A 195 5.74 13.43 5.86
C GLY A 195 4.56 14.38 5.79
N ALA A 196 4.82 15.59 5.23
CA ALA A 196 3.86 16.66 5.01
C ALA A 196 3.22 17.16 6.31
N TYR A 197 3.78 18.19 6.93
CA TYR A 197 3.32 18.68 8.23
C TYR A 197 2.47 19.95 8.15
N ASN A 198 2.20 20.47 6.94
CA ASN A 198 1.37 21.66 6.77
C ASN A 198 -0.12 21.33 6.89
N PHE A 199 -0.89 22.36 7.30
CA PHE A 199 -2.34 22.26 7.38
C PHE A 199 -3.00 22.32 5.99
N PRO A 200 -4.16 21.64 5.78
CA PRO A 200 -4.88 21.62 4.51
C PRO A 200 -5.54 22.97 4.15
N PHE A 201 -5.43 23.96 5.03
CA PHE A 201 -6.02 25.30 4.86
C PHE A 201 -4.93 26.36 4.85
N GLY A 202 -5.06 27.33 3.96
CA GLY A 202 -4.13 28.45 3.81
C GLY A 202 -3.31 28.40 2.53
N LYS A 203 -2.49 29.43 2.33
CA LYS A 203 -1.57 29.48 1.18
C LYS A 203 -0.52 28.39 1.34
N GLN A 204 -0.52 27.45 0.41
CA GLN A 204 0.58 26.48 0.30
C GLN A 204 1.79 27.17 -0.39
N PRO A 205 3.01 26.75 -0.08
CA PRO A 205 4.17 27.28 -0.79
C PRO A 205 4.05 26.99 -2.30
N ASN A 206 4.27 28.02 -3.13
CA ASN A 206 4.28 27.86 -4.59
C ASN A 206 5.38 26.89 -5.01
N ASN A 207 5.25 26.28 -6.20
CA ASN A 207 6.17 25.28 -6.76
C ASN A 207 7.67 25.65 -6.67
N GLN A 208 8.02 26.94 -6.69
CA GLN A 208 9.38 27.43 -6.48
C GLN A 208 9.80 27.44 -5.00
N GLN A 209 8.84 27.43 -4.06
CA GLN A 209 9.07 27.40 -2.61
C GLN A 209 8.95 25.98 -2.02
N VAL A 210 8.50 25.01 -2.79
CA VAL A 210 8.43 23.58 -2.37
C VAL A 210 9.83 23.05 -2.05
N ALA A 211 10.87 23.59 -2.69
CA ALA A 211 12.26 23.31 -2.35
C ALA A 211 12.65 23.80 -0.94
N ASN A 212 11.99 24.86 -0.42
CA ASN A 212 12.25 25.39 0.92
C ASN A 212 11.17 24.90 1.89
N LYS A 213 11.48 23.82 2.62
CA LYS A 213 10.65 23.37 3.75
C LYS A 213 10.57 24.47 4.80
N SER A 214 9.37 24.66 5.36
CA SER A 214 9.20 25.46 6.57
C SER A 214 10.15 24.96 7.66
N THR A 215 10.70 25.87 8.47
CA THR A 215 11.55 25.52 9.63
C THR A 215 10.85 24.51 10.55
N TRP A 216 9.54 24.64 10.72
CA TRP A 216 8.73 23.69 11.48
C TRP A 216 8.73 22.27 10.84
N GLU A 217 8.53 22.18 9.54
CA GLU A 217 8.54 20.93 8.80
C GLU A 217 9.90 20.22 8.90
N GLN A 218 11.00 20.99 8.78
CA GLN A 218 12.36 20.47 8.96
C GLN A 218 12.59 19.91 10.38
N ILE A 219 12.09 20.60 11.41
CA ILE A 219 12.19 20.15 12.81
C ILE A 219 11.40 18.86 13.01
N CYS A 220 10.16 18.79 12.48
CA CYS A 220 9.31 17.62 12.59
C CYS A 220 9.94 16.39 11.90
N GLU A 221 10.49 16.55 10.71
CA GLU A 221 11.19 15.49 10.00
C GLU A 221 12.46 15.04 10.74
N LYS A 222 13.30 15.98 11.18
CA LYS A 222 14.52 15.67 11.91
C LYS A 222 14.25 14.91 13.21
N ARG A 223 13.17 15.26 13.89
CA ARG A 223 12.73 14.57 15.13
C ARG A 223 11.86 13.35 14.88
N ARG A 224 11.56 13.01 13.62
CA ARG A 224 10.69 11.90 13.21
C ARG A 224 9.33 11.92 13.92
N ILE A 225 8.72 13.11 14.01
CA ILE A 225 7.43 13.28 14.70
C ILE A 225 6.34 12.54 13.93
N PRO A 226 5.56 11.63 14.55
CA PRO A 226 4.58 10.79 13.85
C PRO A 226 3.26 11.52 13.57
N LEU A 227 3.30 12.83 13.33
CA LEU A 227 2.13 13.71 13.12
C LEU A 227 2.07 14.29 11.70
N GLY A 228 2.80 13.73 10.74
CA GLY A 228 2.67 14.11 9.33
C GLY A 228 1.29 13.78 8.76
N ASN A 229 0.89 14.42 7.66
CA ASN A 229 -0.38 14.18 6.98
C ASN A 229 -0.51 12.77 6.42
N PHE A 230 0.62 12.16 6.07
CA PHE A 230 0.67 10.76 5.67
C PHE A 230 1.73 9.99 6.45
N TYR A 231 1.58 8.68 6.45
CA TYR A 231 2.63 7.75 6.81
C TYR A 231 2.86 6.77 5.65
N MET A 232 4.10 6.36 5.50
CA MET A 232 4.52 5.38 4.51
C MET A 232 5.12 4.18 5.21
N ILE A 233 4.57 2.99 4.96
CA ILE A 233 5.05 1.72 5.49
C ILE A 233 5.82 1.01 4.38
N HIS A 234 7.02 0.56 4.69
CA HIS A 234 7.76 -0.39 3.90
C HIS A 234 7.70 -1.76 4.57
N ALA A 235 7.22 -2.75 3.86
CA ALA A 235 7.10 -4.11 4.33
C ALA A 235 7.61 -5.11 3.28
N VAL A 236 8.19 -6.22 3.76
CA VAL A 236 8.73 -7.29 2.92
C VAL A 236 7.96 -8.57 3.14
N LYS A 237 7.52 -9.22 2.05
CA LYS A 237 6.79 -10.48 2.11
C LYS A 237 7.71 -11.63 2.51
N ARG A 238 7.49 -12.18 3.69
CA ARG A 238 8.22 -13.36 4.19
C ARG A 238 7.44 -14.62 3.87
N VAL A 239 8.09 -15.56 3.21
CA VAL A 239 7.56 -16.93 3.09
C VAL A 239 7.95 -17.68 4.33
N PRO A 240 7.02 -18.33 5.05
CA PRO A 240 7.38 -19.30 6.07
C PRO A 240 8.22 -20.38 5.38
N ARG A 241 9.50 -20.49 5.73
CA ARG A 241 10.29 -21.65 5.29
C ARG A 241 9.61 -22.86 5.91
N GLY A 242 9.01 -23.71 5.08
CA GLY A 242 8.55 -25.02 5.51
C GLY A 242 9.70 -25.67 6.29
N ILE A 243 9.40 -26.20 7.45
CA ILE A 243 10.38 -26.96 8.25
C ILE A 243 10.85 -28.08 7.31
N ARG A 244 12.07 -27.95 6.77
CA ARG A 244 12.69 -29.05 6.05
C ARG A 244 12.75 -30.19 7.04
N GLY A 245 11.96 -31.23 6.77
CA GLY A 245 11.96 -32.44 7.57
C GLY A 245 13.42 -32.80 7.85
N SER A 246 13.78 -33.00 9.12
CA SER A 246 15.15 -33.21 9.54
C SER A 246 15.77 -34.32 8.69
N GLY A 247 16.96 -34.11 8.16
CA GLY A 247 17.66 -35.07 7.31
C GLY A 247 17.90 -36.47 7.97
N LYS A 248 17.43 -36.67 9.21
CA LYS A 248 17.35 -37.95 9.90
C LYS A 248 16.35 -38.94 9.26
N ALA A 249 15.22 -38.46 8.70
CA ALA A 249 14.26 -39.34 8.01
C ALA A 249 14.84 -39.94 6.72
N TRP A 250 15.63 -39.17 5.98
CA TRP A 250 16.28 -39.63 4.75
C TRP A 250 17.38 -40.68 5.02
N ARG A 251 18.18 -40.49 6.06
CA ARG A 251 19.22 -41.46 6.45
C ARG A 251 18.64 -42.80 6.97
N ALA A 252 17.53 -42.76 7.68
CA ALA A 252 16.83 -43.96 8.15
C ALA A 252 16.21 -44.79 7.02
N ALA A 253 15.67 -44.14 5.99
CA ALA A 253 15.12 -44.82 4.82
C ALA A 253 16.21 -45.51 3.96
N THR A 254 17.36 -44.86 3.82
CA THR A 254 18.49 -45.42 3.03
C THR A 254 19.11 -46.62 3.72
N THR A 255 19.20 -46.63 5.05
CA THR A 255 19.79 -47.74 5.79
C THR A 255 18.89 -48.98 5.80
N LYS A 256 17.56 -48.82 5.70
CA LYS A 256 16.63 -49.97 5.62
C LYS A 256 16.63 -50.65 4.26
N SER A 257 16.96 -49.98 3.17
CA SER A 257 17.01 -50.61 1.83
C SER A 257 18.29 -51.47 1.60
N TYR A 258 19.36 -51.22 2.32
CA TYR A 258 20.60 -52.02 2.19
C TYR A 258 20.60 -53.32 2.99
N ARG A 259 19.69 -53.53 3.94
CA ARG A 259 19.60 -54.78 4.74
C ARG A 259 18.87 -55.93 4.05
N VAL A 260 18.19 -55.66 2.94
CA VAL A 260 17.42 -56.70 2.21
C VAL A 260 18.30 -57.47 1.19
N THR A 261 19.47 -56.95 0.83
CA THR A 261 20.32 -57.56 -0.20
C THR A 261 21.44 -58.48 0.35
N GLU A 262 21.65 -58.57 1.66
CA GLU A 262 22.65 -59.50 2.23
C GLU A 262 22.11 -60.91 2.54
N GLY A 263 20.84 -61.19 2.34
CA GLY A 263 20.21 -62.50 2.62
C GLY A 263 20.19 -63.49 1.44
N LEU A 264 20.80 -63.18 0.30
CA LEU A 264 20.72 -64.01 -0.90
C LEU A 264 22.11 -64.40 -1.47
N LYS A 265 23.06 -64.78 -0.58
CA LYS A 265 24.29 -65.46 -1.00
C LYS A 265 24.60 -66.63 -0.06
N SER A 266 23.88 -67.72 -0.21
CA SER A 266 24.36 -69.03 0.12
C SER A 266 23.42 -70.09 -0.43
N THR A 267 23.55 -70.43 -1.69
CA THR A 267 23.26 -71.77 -2.21
C THR A 267 23.97 -71.86 -3.57
N VAL A 268 25.23 -72.18 -3.57
CA VAL A 268 25.89 -72.77 -4.71
C VAL A 268 26.11 -74.25 -4.40
N ILE A 269 25.34 -75.05 -5.10
CA ILE A 269 25.33 -76.46 -5.18
C ILE A 269 26.70 -76.94 -5.75
N LYS A 270 27.43 -77.84 -5.03
CA LYS A 270 28.44 -78.66 -5.62
C LYS A 270 27.81 -79.74 -6.49
N LYS A 271 28.26 -79.83 -7.69
CA LYS A 271 28.55 -81.07 -8.45
C LYS A 271 29.66 -80.78 -9.39
#